data_9cb8fa3bb3bcef8fc220deb04f61296e
#
_entry.id   9cb8fa3bb3bcef8fc220deb04f61296e
#
_cell.length_a   1.000
_cell.length_b   1.000
_cell.length_c   1.000
_cell.angle_alpha   90.00
_cell.angle_beta   90.00
_cell.angle_gamma   90.00
#
_symmetry.space_group_name_H-M   'P 1'
#
loop_
_entity.id
_entity.type
_entity.pdbx_description
1 polymer ?
#
loop_
_entity_poly.entity_id
_entity_poly.type
_entity_poly.pdbx_seq_one_letter_code
_entity_poly.pdbx_strand_id
1 'polypeptide(L)'
;MYYLGLMIHLAIIGAGDRTRKYLDYIRLITHRVQIVVIADPNEERLQQLAAELSLPSSALFSGWEQLLDAPLLIDAAIIATPDHLHYEPAIAALNRNLHLLIEKPIAQTLEQCLHIEQLAREKGRRVGVCHVMRYFPAYVEMKKRISEGQLGTLININHREPIGIDRMTHAFVRGIWNREAESNPLILSKTCHDLDLISWLTNDTSRKLYSLGSLRWFRKENAPAGSALRCLDCSIEGECRFSAVDLYIRRKEWLRHFDRTDEVYLYEQLRTSPYGRCVFHCDNDVVDHQNLIMEMSKGTRVTFTIDPFTDDRERTTHIMGTAGEIKGAESHFVHIDFKSGCKEYVDFSHLGGPDSYHYGSDHFIVEDFIASIEDDRPMTADLASCIESHRIAFRAEDGRKM
;
A
#
# COMPACT_ATOMS: atom_id res chain seq x y z
N MET A 1 -28.90 12.75 24.48
CA MET A 1 -29.13 11.29 24.52
C MET A 1 -27.82 10.67 24.05
N TYR A 2 -26.97 10.25 25.00
CA TYR A 2 -25.70 9.60 24.63
C TYR A 2 -26.03 8.24 24.04
N TYR A 3 -25.74 8.06 22.75
CA TYR A 3 -25.71 6.75 22.15
C TYR A 3 -24.57 5.99 22.86
N LEU A 4 -24.91 5.04 23.73
CA LEU A 4 -23.99 4.02 24.18
C LEU A 4 -23.77 3.06 23.00
N GLY A 5 -22.96 3.49 22.03
CA GLY A 5 -22.45 2.62 20.96
C GLY A 5 -21.75 1.42 21.60
N LEU A 6 -21.97 0.21 21.06
CA LEU A 6 -21.23 -0.96 21.52
C LEU A 6 -19.73 -0.69 21.34
N MET A 7 -18.93 -0.86 22.40
CA MET A 7 -17.46 -0.83 22.32
C MET A 7 -16.98 -1.93 21.39
N ILE A 8 -16.24 -1.60 20.33
CA ILE A 8 -15.66 -2.57 19.41
C ILE A 8 -14.37 -3.12 20.01
N HIS A 9 -14.33 -4.44 20.23
CA HIS A 9 -13.13 -5.16 20.68
C HIS A 9 -12.28 -5.55 19.47
N LEU A 10 -11.12 -4.94 19.33
CA LEU A 10 -10.25 -5.04 18.17
C LEU A 10 -9.05 -5.95 18.44
N ALA A 11 -8.81 -6.91 17.55
CA ALA A 11 -7.60 -7.70 17.47
C ALA A 11 -6.61 -7.07 16.47
N ILE A 12 -5.31 -7.16 16.78
CA ILE A 12 -4.23 -6.78 15.85
C ILE A 12 -3.45 -8.03 15.48
N ILE A 13 -3.36 -8.32 14.18
CA ILE A 13 -2.56 -9.42 13.63
C ILE A 13 -1.43 -8.81 12.79
N GLY A 14 -0.22 -8.79 13.37
CA GLY A 14 0.96 -8.11 12.83
C GLY A 14 1.23 -6.77 13.54
N ALA A 15 2.31 -6.68 14.32
CA ALA A 15 2.71 -5.50 15.10
C ALA A 15 3.78 -4.64 14.38
N GLY A 16 3.71 -4.57 13.04
CA GLY A 16 4.66 -3.84 12.19
C GLY A 16 4.38 -2.33 12.08
N ASP A 17 5.10 -1.68 11.15
CA ASP A 17 5.00 -0.23 10.90
C ASP A 17 3.59 0.23 10.53
N ARG A 18 2.84 -0.59 9.76
CA ARG A 18 1.49 -0.22 9.35
C ARG A 18 0.54 -0.16 10.53
N THR A 19 0.61 -1.13 11.42
CA THR A 19 -0.17 -1.13 12.66
C THR A 19 0.05 0.14 13.46
N ARG A 20 1.30 0.59 13.61
CA ARG A 20 1.62 1.81 14.37
C ARG A 20 0.91 3.04 13.81
N LYS A 21 0.77 3.15 12.48
CA LYS A 21 0.03 4.25 11.82
C LYS A 21 -1.46 4.23 12.13
N TYR A 22 -2.05 3.04 12.24
CA TYR A 22 -3.46 2.92 12.64
C TYR A 22 -3.67 3.24 14.11
N LEU A 23 -2.71 2.88 14.97
CA LEU A 23 -2.76 3.18 16.40
C LEU A 23 -2.77 4.68 16.69
N ASP A 24 -2.11 5.50 15.87
CA ASP A 24 -2.10 6.95 16.05
C ASP A 24 -3.54 7.52 16.09
N TYR A 25 -4.46 6.94 15.29
CA TYR A 25 -5.86 7.33 15.32
C TYR A 25 -6.69 6.55 16.36
N ILE A 26 -6.49 5.23 16.49
CA ILE A 26 -7.27 4.41 17.45
C ILE A 26 -7.17 4.96 18.88
N ARG A 27 -6.00 5.51 19.25
CA ARG A 27 -5.79 6.17 20.55
C ARG A 27 -6.67 7.39 20.79
N LEU A 28 -7.17 8.04 19.74
CA LEU A 28 -8.07 9.19 19.84
C LEU A 28 -9.54 8.78 20.01
N ILE A 29 -9.89 7.55 19.66
CA ILE A 29 -11.27 7.02 19.66
C ILE A 29 -11.46 5.87 20.65
N THR A 30 -10.72 5.85 21.75
CA THR A 30 -10.79 4.79 22.79
C THR A 30 -12.16 4.64 23.45
N HIS A 31 -13.04 5.59 23.25
CA HIS A 31 -14.45 5.52 23.70
C HIS A 31 -15.33 4.68 22.74
N ARG A 32 -14.84 4.31 21.55
CA ARG A 32 -15.53 3.48 20.52
C ARG A 32 -14.82 2.14 20.29
N VAL A 33 -13.49 2.10 20.45
CA VAL A 33 -12.67 0.95 20.09
C VAL A 33 -11.67 0.66 21.21
N GLN A 34 -11.57 -0.59 21.58
CA GLN A 34 -10.56 -1.10 22.50
C GLN A 34 -9.74 -2.20 21.83
N ILE A 35 -8.42 -2.05 21.74
CA ILE A 35 -7.54 -3.14 21.38
C ILE A 35 -7.46 -4.10 22.56
N VAL A 36 -7.88 -5.35 22.35
CA VAL A 36 -7.97 -6.36 23.41
C VAL A 36 -6.89 -7.43 23.29
N VAL A 37 -6.28 -7.59 22.10
CA VAL A 37 -5.33 -8.68 21.85
C VAL A 37 -4.46 -8.36 20.63
N ILE A 38 -3.19 -8.81 20.66
CA ILE A 38 -2.24 -8.66 19.56
C ILE A 38 -1.50 -9.96 19.29
N ALA A 39 -1.14 -10.22 18.03
CA ALA A 39 -0.30 -11.33 17.61
C ALA A 39 0.82 -10.85 16.67
N ASP A 40 2.06 -11.22 16.97
CA ASP A 40 3.23 -11.04 16.09
C ASP A 40 4.30 -12.08 16.46
N PRO A 41 4.96 -12.74 15.50
CA PRO A 41 6.02 -13.71 15.79
C PRO A 41 7.31 -13.06 16.32
N ASN A 42 7.48 -11.74 16.15
CA ASN A 42 8.59 -11.00 16.70
C ASN A 42 8.28 -10.55 18.12
N GLU A 43 8.88 -11.23 19.09
CA GLU A 43 8.67 -10.99 20.54
C GLU A 43 8.97 -9.55 20.94
N GLU A 44 10.03 -8.95 20.41
CA GLU A 44 10.40 -7.57 20.75
C GLU A 44 9.32 -6.57 20.31
N ARG A 45 8.81 -6.68 19.06
CA ARG A 45 7.72 -5.84 18.57
C ARG A 45 6.45 -6.05 19.38
N LEU A 46 6.16 -7.31 19.70
CA LEU A 46 4.98 -7.68 20.48
C LEU A 46 5.02 -7.02 21.87
N GLN A 47 6.13 -7.12 22.59
CA GLN A 47 6.31 -6.54 23.90
C GLN A 47 6.32 -4.99 23.89
N GLN A 48 6.97 -4.38 22.89
CA GLN A 48 6.95 -2.92 22.72
C GLN A 48 5.53 -2.42 22.52
N LEU A 49 4.77 -3.04 21.62
CA LEU A 49 3.41 -2.64 21.33
C LEU A 49 2.47 -2.88 22.52
N ALA A 50 2.65 -3.99 23.22
CA ALA A 50 1.89 -4.30 24.44
C ALA A 50 2.11 -3.28 25.56
N ALA A 51 3.36 -2.87 25.77
CA ALA A 51 3.69 -1.83 26.73
C ALA A 51 3.04 -0.48 26.38
N GLU A 52 3.10 -0.10 25.09
CA GLU A 52 2.46 1.13 24.60
C GLU A 52 0.94 1.14 24.79
N LEU A 53 0.29 -0.03 24.68
CA LEU A 53 -1.16 -0.19 24.80
C LEU A 53 -1.62 -0.64 26.20
N SER A 54 -0.68 -0.83 27.13
CA SER A 54 -0.94 -1.34 28.49
C SER A 54 -1.69 -2.68 28.49
N LEU A 55 -1.37 -3.57 27.56
CA LEU A 55 -1.98 -4.89 27.46
C LEU A 55 -1.32 -5.89 28.42
N PRO A 56 -2.10 -6.77 29.07
CA PRO A 56 -1.56 -7.85 29.89
C PRO A 56 -0.90 -8.94 29.03
N SER A 57 0.02 -9.70 29.62
CA SER A 57 0.70 -10.80 28.91
C SER A 57 -0.27 -11.85 28.35
N SER A 58 -1.42 -12.05 28.98
CA SER A 58 -2.50 -12.94 28.48
C SER A 58 -3.16 -12.47 27.17
N ALA A 59 -2.91 -11.25 26.76
CA ALA A 59 -3.40 -10.68 25.49
C ALA A 59 -2.37 -10.75 24.35
N LEU A 60 -1.23 -11.41 24.58
CA LEU A 60 -0.09 -11.45 23.65
C LEU A 60 0.07 -12.87 23.10
N PHE A 61 0.13 -12.97 21.77
CA PHE A 61 0.27 -14.25 21.07
C PHE A 61 1.41 -14.17 20.05
N SER A 62 2.17 -15.25 19.90
CA SER A 62 3.23 -15.35 18.89
C SER A 62 2.68 -15.64 17.48
N GLY A 63 1.44 -16.14 17.37
CA GLY A 63 0.77 -16.47 16.13
C GLY A 63 -0.72 -16.10 16.14
N TRP A 64 -1.25 -15.79 14.97
CA TRP A 64 -2.67 -15.45 14.80
C TRP A 64 -3.59 -16.65 15.07
N GLU A 65 -3.13 -17.89 14.86
CA GLU A 65 -3.88 -19.13 15.16
C GLU A 65 -4.25 -19.16 16.63
N GLN A 66 -3.25 -19.03 17.52
CA GLN A 66 -3.46 -19.02 18.96
C GLN A 66 -4.37 -17.86 19.40
N LEU A 67 -4.21 -16.69 18.80
CA LEU A 67 -5.06 -15.52 19.06
C LEU A 67 -6.51 -15.83 18.70
N LEU A 68 -6.74 -16.39 17.49
CA LEU A 68 -8.07 -16.68 17.01
C LEU A 68 -8.70 -17.89 17.71
N ASP A 69 -7.94 -18.82 18.28
CA ASP A 69 -8.45 -19.93 19.08
C ASP A 69 -8.77 -19.54 20.54
N ALA A 70 -8.24 -18.42 21.00
CA ALA A 70 -8.46 -17.99 22.38
C ALA A 70 -9.94 -17.61 22.62
N PRO A 71 -10.51 -17.91 23.80
CA PRO A 71 -11.90 -17.61 24.13
C PRO A 71 -12.10 -16.14 24.51
N LEU A 72 -11.67 -15.24 23.63
CA LEU A 72 -11.75 -13.79 23.80
C LEU A 72 -12.94 -13.22 23.02
N LEU A 73 -13.57 -12.20 23.58
CA LEU A 73 -14.55 -11.40 22.87
C LEU A 73 -13.82 -10.47 21.91
N ILE A 74 -13.97 -10.70 20.61
CA ILE A 74 -13.40 -9.93 19.53
C ILE A 74 -14.51 -9.66 18.51
N ASP A 75 -14.65 -8.41 18.09
CA ASP A 75 -15.64 -7.98 17.11
C ASP A 75 -15.00 -7.76 15.73
N ALA A 76 -13.75 -7.32 15.70
CA ALA A 76 -13.04 -6.99 14.49
C ALA A 76 -11.53 -7.29 14.60
N ALA A 77 -10.86 -7.42 13.45
CA ALA A 77 -9.42 -7.57 13.38
C ALA A 77 -8.80 -6.69 12.29
N ILE A 78 -7.62 -6.13 12.58
CA ILE A 78 -6.73 -5.53 11.58
C ILE A 78 -5.66 -6.57 11.23
N ILE A 79 -5.54 -6.91 9.95
CA ILE A 79 -4.52 -7.84 9.43
C ILE A 79 -3.45 -6.99 8.73
N ALA A 80 -2.27 -6.89 9.35
CA ALA A 80 -1.14 -6.09 8.90
C ALA A 80 0.17 -6.92 8.89
N THR A 81 0.04 -8.19 8.52
CA THR A 81 1.14 -9.13 8.30
C THR A 81 1.88 -8.82 6.98
N PRO A 82 3.00 -9.49 6.66
CA PRO A 82 3.56 -9.47 5.31
C PRO A 82 2.56 -9.94 4.24
N ASP A 83 2.69 -9.41 3.02
CA ASP A 83 1.76 -9.56 1.90
C ASP A 83 1.25 -11.01 1.67
N HIS A 84 2.17 -11.99 1.74
CA HIS A 84 1.86 -13.41 1.51
C HIS A 84 1.15 -14.10 2.69
N LEU A 85 1.01 -13.41 3.82
CA LEU A 85 0.39 -13.95 5.05
C LEU A 85 -0.97 -13.30 5.35
N HIS A 86 -1.63 -12.67 4.38
CA HIS A 86 -2.95 -12.04 4.60
C HIS A 86 -4.10 -13.06 4.54
N TYR A 87 -4.01 -14.02 3.63
CA TYR A 87 -5.15 -14.89 3.28
C TYR A 87 -5.60 -15.79 4.43
N GLU A 88 -4.69 -16.59 5.03
CA GLU A 88 -5.07 -17.56 6.06
C GLU A 88 -5.69 -16.91 7.31
N PRO A 89 -5.10 -15.84 7.91
CA PRO A 89 -5.73 -15.19 9.04
C PRO A 89 -7.04 -14.49 8.67
N ALA A 90 -7.22 -14.01 7.41
CA ALA A 90 -8.48 -13.43 6.97
C ALA A 90 -9.59 -14.48 6.94
N ILE A 91 -9.34 -15.66 6.38
CA ILE A 91 -10.30 -16.77 6.35
C ILE A 91 -10.65 -17.24 7.78
N ALA A 92 -9.64 -17.41 8.63
CA ALA A 92 -9.85 -17.84 10.02
C ALA A 92 -10.67 -16.82 10.82
N ALA A 93 -10.36 -15.52 10.68
CA ALA A 93 -11.09 -14.46 11.36
C ALA A 93 -12.54 -14.33 10.86
N LEU A 94 -12.79 -14.44 9.55
CA LEU A 94 -14.14 -14.47 8.99
C LEU A 94 -14.96 -15.66 9.50
N ASN A 95 -14.33 -16.83 9.65
CA ASN A 95 -14.98 -18.02 10.23
C ASN A 95 -15.35 -17.80 11.70
N ARG A 96 -14.64 -16.94 12.41
CA ARG A 96 -15.02 -16.44 13.74
C ARG A 96 -16.04 -15.31 13.72
N ASN A 97 -16.59 -14.96 12.56
CA ASN A 97 -17.53 -13.86 12.36
C ASN A 97 -16.96 -12.48 12.75
N LEU A 98 -15.66 -12.22 12.52
CA LEU A 98 -15.05 -10.93 12.75
C LEU A 98 -15.20 -10.02 11.52
N HIS A 99 -15.34 -8.71 11.76
CA HIS A 99 -15.12 -7.68 10.73
C HIS A 99 -13.62 -7.48 10.49
N LEU A 100 -13.19 -7.16 9.26
CA LEU A 100 -11.78 -7.10 8.93
C LEU A 100 -11.37 -5.79 8.27
N LEU A 101 -10.19 -5.30 8.65
CA LEU A 101 -9.42 -4.33 7.86
C LEU A 101 -8.12 -5.02 7.44
N ILE A 102 -7.93 -5.26 6.13
CA ILE A 102 -6.81 -6.03 5.59
C ILE A 102 -5.85 -5.08 4.89
N GLU A 103 -4.54 -5.19 5.20
CA GLU A 103 -3.50 -4.50 4.46
C GLU A 103 -3.46 -4.95 2.99
N LYS A 104 -2.99 -4.06 2.15
CA LYS A 104 -2.81 -4.34 0.72
C LYS A 104 -1.45 -5.04 0.47
N PRO A 105 -1.37 -5.90 -0.55
CA PRO A 105 -2.45 -6.41 -1.39
C PRO A 105 -3.35 -7.38 -0.60
N ILE A 106 -4.59 -7.55 -1.06
CA ILE A 106 -5.58 -8.41 -0.37
C ILE A 106 -5.05 -9.83 -0.15
N ALA A 107 -4.51 -10.44 -1.20
CA ALA A 107 -3.90 -11.76 -1.19
C ALA A 107 -3.00 -11.95 -2.42
N GLN A 108 -2.27 -13.08 -2.49
CA GLN A 108 -1.32 -13.39 -3.55
C GLN A 108 -1.95 -13.90 -4.85
N THR A 109 -3.21 -14.32 -4.83
CA THR A 109 -3.92 -14.79 -6.04
C THR A 109 -5.32 -14.19 -6.13
N LEU A 110 -5.85 -14.09 -7.33
CA LEU A 110 -7.23 -13.63 -7.54
C LEU A 110 -8.24 -14.58 -6.89
N GLU A 111 -7.99 -15.89 -6.93
CA GLU A 111 -8.83 -16.89 -6.30
C GLU A 111 -8.94 -16.67 -4.79
N GLN A 112 -7.83 -16.41 -4.11
CA GLN A 112 -7.81 -16.06 -2.70
C GLN A 112 -8.59 -14.77 -2.40
N CYS A 113 -8.44 -13.73 -3.22
CA CYS A 113 -9.20 -12.49 -3.07
C CYS A 113 -10.72 -12.74 -3.18
N LEU A 114 -11.13 -13.52 -4.18
CA LEU A 114 -12.54 -13.87 -4.40
C LEU A 114 -13.10 -14.77 -3.29
N HIS A 115 -12.29 -15.68 -2.73
CA HIS A 115 -12.69 -16.52 -1.61
C HIS A 115 -12.94 -15.68 -0.34
N ILE A 116 -12.05 -14.73 -0.03
CA ILE A 116 -12.27 -13.80 1.10
C ILE A 116 -13.59 -13.02 0.89
N GLU A 117 -13.83 -12.50 -0.32
CA GLU A 117 -15.05 -11.73 -0.64
C GLU A 117 -16.30 -12.58 -0.50
N GLN A 118 -16.28 -13.79 -1.03
CA GLN A 118 -17.40 -14.73 -0.92
C GLN A 118 -17.71 -15.05 0.55
N LEU A 119 -16.69 -15.40 1.33
CA LEU A 119 -16.86 -15.74 2.75
C LEU A 119 -17.33 -14.54 3.57
N ALA A 120 -16.80 -13.34 3.31
CA ALA A 120 -17.24 -12.10 3.95
C ALA A 120 -18.73 -11.84 3.73
N ARG A 121 -19.19 -12.03 2.48
CA ARG A 121 -20.61 -11.90 2.11
C ARG A 121 -21.49 -12.97 2.78
N GLU A 122 -21.06 -14.23 2.78
CA GLU A 122 -21.78 -15.34 3.43
C GLU A 122 -21.93 -15.14 4.94
N LYS A 123 -20.89 -14.59 5.58
CA LYS A 123 -20.89 -14.29 7.02
C LYS A 123 -21.54 -12.95 7.37
N GLY A 124 -21.88 -12.11 6.37
CA GLY A 124 -22.39 -10.76 6.61
C GLY A 124 -21.39 -9.88 7.35
N ARG A 125 -20.09 -10.01 7.06
CA ARG A 125 -19.04 -9.22 7.72
C ARG A 125 -18.54 -8.10 6.83
N ARG A 126 -18.22 -6.95 7.45
CA ARG A 126 -17.59 -5.83 6.78
C ARG A 126 -16.10 -6.13 6.62
N VAL A 127 -15.60 -6.00 5.41
CA VAL A 127 -14.19 -6.17 5.11
C VAL A 127 -13.71 -4.97 4.29
N GLY A 128 -12.79 -4.21 4.87
CA GLY A 128 -12.12 -3.11 4.21
C GLY A 128 -10.70 -3.49 3.77
N VAL A 129 -10.23 -2.83 2.74
CA VAL A 129 -8.85 -2.95 2.24
C VAL A 129 -8.12 -1.64 2.47
N CYS A 130 -6.86 -1.69 2.90
CA CYS A 130 -6.07 -0.50 3.20
C CYS A 130 -5.63 0.26 1.93
N HIS A 131 -6.56 0.53 1.00
CA HIS A 131 -6.34 1.40 -0.16
C HIS A 131 -6.46 2.87 0.24
N VAL A 132 -5.47 3.33 0.99
CA VAL A 132 -5.42 4.66 1.62
C VAL A 132 -5.57 5.82 0.64
N MET A 133 -5.21 5.65 -0.64
CA MET A 133 -5.31 6.72 -1.65
C MET A 133 -6.74 7.16 -1.94
N ARG A 134 -7.75 6.32 -1.71
CA ARG A 134 -9.17 6.72 -1.80
C ARG A 134 -9.56 7.79 -0.76
N TYR A 135 -8.72 7.99 0.25
CA TYR A 135 -8.93 8.96 1.34
C TYR A 135 -8.00 10.18 1.21
N PHE A 136 -7.12 10.24 0.20
CA PHE A 136 -6.31 11.44 -0.05
C PHE A 136 -7.20 12.61 -0.46
N PRO A 137 -7.10 13.77 0.21
CA PRO A 137 -8.01 14.89 -0.02
C PRO A 137 -8.12 15.31 -1.50
N ALA A 138 -7.00 15.32 -2.23
CA ALA A 138 -6.99 15.65 -3.65
C ALA A 138 -7.80 14.63 -4.49
N TYR A 139 -7.62 13.33 -4.23
CA TYR A 139 -8.35 12.29 -4.96
C TYR A 139 -9.83 12.22 -4.57
N VAL A 140 -10.16 12.49 -3.31
CA VAL A 140 -11.56 12.65 -2.86
C VAL A 140 -12.24 13.77 -3.61
N GLU A 141 -11.58 14.92 -3.73
CA GLU A 141 -12.12 16.07 -4.46
C GLU A 141 -12.21 15.80 -5.99
N MET A 142 -11.19 15.16 -6.58
CA MET A 142 -11.25 14.71 -7.99
C MET A 142 -12.46 13.79 -8.23
N LYS A 143 -12.65 12.79 -7.34
CA LYS A 143 -13.79 11.85 -7.41
C LYS A 143 -15.13 12.56 -7.31
N LYS A 144 -15.24 13.53 -6.41
CA LYS A 144 -16.44 14.36 -6.26
C LYS A 144 -16.78 15.09 -7.55
N ARG A 145 -15.81 15.81 -8.15
CA ARG A 145 -16.01 16.54 -9.41
C ARG A 145 -16.41 15.63 -10.58
N ILE A 146 -15.81 14.43 -10.66
CA ILE A 146 -16.22 13.42 -11.64
C ILE A 146 -17.66 12.98 -11.40
N SER A 147 -18.03 12.69 -10.15
CA SER A 147 -19.38 12.24 -9.79
C SER A 147 -20.46 13.29 -10.00
N GLU A 148 -20.13 14.56 -9.83
CA GLU A 148 -20.98 15.72 -10.11
C GLU A 148 -21.09 16.03 -11.62
N GLY A 149 -20.37 15.28 -12.47
CA GLY A 149 -20.41 15.44 -13.93
C GLY A 149 -19.64 16.63 -14.47
N GLN A 150 -18.79 17.28 -13.65
CA GLN A 150 -18.04 18.49 -14.05
C GLN A 150 -17.08 18.23 -15.23
N LEU A 151 -16.62 16.98 -15.41
CA LEU A 151 -15.78 16.59 -16.54
C LEU A 151 -16.58 16.03 -17.73
N GLY A 152 -17.90 15.85 -17.59
CA GLY A 152 -18.71 15.13 -18.58
C GLY A 152 -18.35 13.65 -18.68
N THR A 153 -18.37 13.06 -19.87
CA THR A 153 -17.94 11.67 -20.10
C THR A 153 -16.42 11.57 -20.07
N LEU A 154 -15.88 10.69 -19.26
CA LEU A 154 -14.44 10.47 -19.20
C LEU A 154 -13.94 9.78 -20.48
N ILE A 155 -12.91 10.36 -21.10
CA ILE A 155 -12.32 9.89 -22.36
C ILE A 155 -10.98 9.21 -22.13
N ASN A 156 -10.06 9.89 -21.42
CA ASN A 156 -8.73 9.36 -21.14
C ASN A 156 -8.30 9.64 -19.70
N ILE A 157 -7.47 8.75 -19.15
CA ILE A 157 -6.71 8.96 -17.91
C ILE A 157 -5.26 8.60 -18.19
N ASN A 158 -4.35 9.50 -17.84
CA ASN A 158 -2.92 9.21 -17.75
C ASN A 158 -2.51 9.25 -16.28
N HIS A 159 -2.02 8.13 -15.78
CA HIS A 159 -1.57 8.00 -14.40
C HIS A 159 -0.13 7.50 -14.35
N ARG A 160 0.67 8.04 -13.42
CA ARG A 160 2.07 7.68 -13.28
C ARG A 160 2.41 7.48 -11.80
N GLU A 161 3.04 6.37 -11.47
CA GLU A 161 3.67 6.08 -10.18
C GLU A 161 5.19 6.21 -10.32
N PRO A 162 5.80 7.31 -9.86
CA PRO A 162 7.24 7.50 -9.85
C PRO A 162 7.81 6.90 -8.56
N ILE A 163 8.14 5.60 -8.56
CA ILE A 163 8.64 4.91 -7.36
C ILE A 163 9.88 5.63 -6.79
N GLY A 164 10.71 6.20 -7.65
CA GLY A 164 12.00 6.78 -7.30
C GLY A 164 13.10 5.73 -7.14
N ILE A 165 14.28 6.09 -7.61
CA ILE A 165 15.40 5.14 -7.75
C ILE A 165 15.89 4.59 -6.41
N ASP A 166 15.94 5.41 -5.38
CA ASP A 166 16.38 4.98 -4.05
C ASP A 166 15.40 4.01 -3.42
N ARG A 167 14.09 4.25 -3.56
CA ARG A 167 13.06 3.33 -3.07
C ARG A 167 13.08 2.02 -3.86
N MET A 168 13.26 2.08 -5.17
CA MET A 168 13.38 0.88 -6.00
C MET A 168 14.53 -0.01 -5.51
N THR A 169 15.73 0.58 -5.36
CA THR A 169 16.92 -0.17 -4.93
C THR A 169 16.82 -0.67 -3.50
N HIS A 170 16.15 0.10 -2.60
CA HIS A 170 15.93 -0.31 -1.22
C HIS A 170 14.93 -1.45 -1.10
N ALA A 171 13.74 -1.30 -1.67
CA ALA A 171 12.61 -2.17 -1.40
C ALA A 171 12.51 -3.37 -2.36
N PHE A 172 12.74 -3.13 -3.67
CA PHE A 172 12.44 -4.08 -4.74
C PHE A 172 13.68 -4.73 -5.37
N VAL A 173 14.87 -4.27 -5.01
CA VAL A 173 16.12 -4.91 -5.43
C VAL A 173 16.82 -5.60 -4.26
N ARG A 174 17.02 -4.90 -3.13
CA ARG A 174 17.69 -5.44 -1.94
C ARG A 174 16.73 -6.01 -0.91
N GLY A 175 15.57 -5.37 -0.75
CA GLY A 175 14.62 -5.59 0.34
C GLY A 175 13.68 -6.78 0.10
N ILE A 176 12.65 -6.86 0.96
CA ILE A 176 11.75 -8.02 1.07
C ILE A 176 10.79 -8.19 -0.12
N TRP A 177 10.67 -7.19 -1.01
CA TRP A 177 9.84 -7.26 -2.21
C TRP A 177 10.65 -7.51 -3.48
N ASN A 178 11.86 -8.09 -3.35
CA ASN A 178 12.76 -8.29 -4.48
C ASN A 178 12.43 -9.54 -5.31
N ARG A 179 11.62 -10.47 -4.77
CA ARG A 179 11.26 -11.73 -5.45
C ARG A 179 9.76 -11.93 -5.50
N GLU A 180 9.24 -12.25 -6.70
CA GLU A 180 7.80 -12.48 -6.91
C GLU A 180 7.27 -13.63 -6.05
N ALA A 181 8.02 -14.72 -5.93
CA ALA A 181 7.61 -15.91 -5.18
C ALA A 181 7.55 -15.69 -3.66
N GLU A 182 8.36 -14.78 -3.12
CA GLU A 182 8.46 -14.50 -1.68
C GLU A 182 7.57 -13.32 -1.24
N SER A 183 7.14 -12.50 -2.20
CA SER A 183 6.25 -11.39 -1.95
C SER A 183 5.11 -11.36 -2.97
N ASN A 184 5.26 -10.58 -4.03
CA ASN A 184 4.34 -10.45 -5.16
C ASN A 184 5.05 -9.73 -6.32
N PRO A 185 4.53 -9.78 -7.55
CA PRO A 185 4.96 -8.89 -8.63
C PRO A 185 4.89 -7.42 -8.24
N LEU A 186 5.80 -6.60 -8.76
CA LEU A 186 5.85 -5.15 -8.45
C LEU A 186 4.51 -4.45 -8.62
N ILE A 187 3.78 -4.79 -9.69
CA ILE A 187 2.48 -4.20 -9.99
C ILE A 187 1.44 -4.48 -8.90
N LEU A 188 1.52 -5.61 -8.22
CA LEU A 188 0.62 -5.94 -7.11
C LEU A 188 1.13 -5.37 -5.78
N SER A 189 2.39 -5.62 -5.42
CA SER A 189 2.95 -5.16 -4.14
C SER A 189 2.92 -3.66 -3.98
N LYS A 190 3.23 -2.92 -5.06
CA LYS A 190 3.39 -1.46 -5.01
C LYS A 190 2.20 -0.71 -5.59
N THR A 191 1.72 -1.13 -6.76
CA THR A 191 0.81 -0.30 -7.54
C THR A 191 -0.63 -0.79 -7.58
N CYS A 192 -1.00 -1.76 -6.72
CA CYS A 192 -2.41 -2.09 -6.50
C CYS A 192 -3.22 -0.86 -6.02
N HIS A 193 -2.60 0.06 -5.28
CA HIS A 193 -3.19 1.35 -4.92
C HIS A 193 -3.58 2.19 -6.13
N ASP A 194 -2.71 2.24 -7.14
CA ASP A 194 -2.87 3.06 -8.35
C ASP A 194 -3.96 2.47 -9.25
N LEU A 195 -3.96 1.14 -9.39
CA LEU A 195 -5.00 0.42 -10.14
C LEU A 195 -6.36 0.54 -9.44
N ASP A 196 -6.36 0.51 -8.12
CA ASP A 196 -7.55 0.74 -7.30
C ASP A 196 -8.08 2.17 -7.47
N LEU A 197 -7.21 3.17 -7.41
CA LEU A 197 -7.57 4.57 -7.63
C LEU A 197 -8.19 4.78 -9.01
N ILE A 198 -7.61 4.22 -10.07
CA ILE A 198 -8.13 4.31 -11.44
C ILE A 198 -9.53 3.71 -11.51
N SER A 199 -9.74 2.50 -10.99
CA SER A 199 -11.04 1.83 -10.97
C SER A 199 -12.07 2.59 -10.16
N TRP A 200 -11.68 3.13 -9.01
CA TRP A 200 -12.53 3.93 -8.14
C TRP A 200 -12.91 5.27 -8.78
N LEU A 201 -11.96 6.02 -9.36
CA LEU A 201 -12.23 7.30 -10.02
C LEU A 201 -13.19 7.12 -11.20
N THR A 202 -12.98 6.11 -12.03
CA THR A 202 -13.84 5.81 -13.18
C THR A 202 -15.17 5.17 -12.80
N ASN A 203 -15.25 4.55 -11.61
CA ASN A 203 -16.34 3.66 -11.22
C ASN A 203 -16.63 2.63 -12.32
N ASP A 204 -15.57 1.94 -12.77
CA ASP A 204 -15.61 1.07 -13.94
C ASP A 204 -14.58 -0.07 -13.82
N THR A 205 -14.71 -1.09 -14.66
CA THR A 205 -13.83 -2.26 -14.73
C THR A 205 -13.03 -2.29 -16.02
N SER A 206 -11.87 -2.94 -16.02
CA SER A 206 -11.02 -3.07 -17.20
C SER A 206 -11.51 -4.16 -18.15
N ARG A 207 -11.89 -3.78 -19.38
CA ARG A 207 -12.31 -4.70 -20.44
C ARG A 207 -11.12 -5.27 -21.22
N LYS A 208 -10.21 -4.40 -21.67
CA LYS A 208 -8.98 -4.78 -22.39
C LYS A 208 -7.77 -4.22 -21.69
N LEU A 209 -6.68 -4.98 -21.71
CA LEU A 209 -5.43 -4.59 -21.06
C LEU A 209 -4.25 -5.13 -21.86
N TYR A 210 -3.24 -4.28 -22.05
CA TYR A 210 -1.92 -4.61 -22.56
C TYR A 210 -0.89 -4.14 -21.55
N SER A 211 0.11 -4.99 -21.27
CA SER A 211 1.15 -4.72 -20.31
C SER A 211 2.52 -5.05 -20.89
N LEU A 212 3.48 -4.13 -20.73
CA LEU A 212 4.87 -4.29 -21.10
C LEU A 212 5.75 -3.94 -19.89
N GLY A 213 6.61 -4.85 -19.50
CA GLY A 213 7.52 -4.65 -18.37
C GLY A 213 8.59 -5.73 -18.32
N SER A 214 9.75 -5.38 -17.79
CA SER A 214 10.87 -6.34 -17.67
C SER A 214 11.81 -5.92 -16.56
N LEU A 215 12.62 -6.87 -16.07
CA LEU A 215 13.83 -6.57 -15.30
C LEU A 215 14.94 -6.29 -16.30
N ARG A 216 15.26 -5.02 -16.51
CA ARG A 216 16.20 -4.59 -17.53
C ARG A 216 17.55 -4.16 -16.98
N TRP A 217 17.55 -3.41 -15.87
CA TRP A 217 18.74 -2.71 -15.39
C TRP A 217 19.44 -3.41 -14.24
N PHE A 218 18.72 -3.78 -13.18
CA PHE A 218 19.30 -4.37 -11.97
C PHE A 218 19.62 -5.86 -12.14
N ARG A 219 20.58 -6.13 -13.03
CA ARG A 219 21.01 -7.46 -13.45
C ARG A 219 22.52 -7.55 -13.51
N LYS A 220 23.06 -8.76 -13.37
CA LYS A 220 24.50 -9.02 -13.36
C LYS A 220 25.23 -8.54 -14.62
N GLU A 221 24.56 -8.62 -15.78
CA GLU A 221 25.11 -8.20 -17.06
C GLU A 221 25.38 -6.68 -17.15
N ASN A 222 24.72 -5.89 -16.30
CA ASN A 222 24.90 -4.44 -16.22
C ASN A 222 25.83 -4.02 -15.07
N ALA A 223 26.43 -5.00 -14.38
CA ALA A 223 27.36 -4.70 -13.27
C ALA A 223 28.60 -3.96 -13.79
N PRO A 224 28.96 -2.80 -13.22
CA PRO A 224 30.18 -2.11 -13.60
C PRO A 224 31.43 -2.96 -13.31
N ALA A 225 32.46 -2.81 -14.14
CA ALA A 225 33.76 -3.44 -13.87
C ALA A 225 34.29 -3.01 -12.49
N GLY A 226 34.77 -3.97 -11.72
CA GLY A 226 35.24 -3.75 -10.34
C GLY A 226 34.14 -3.77 -9.27
N SER A 227 32.89 -4.02 -9.65
CA SER A 227 31.82 -4.20 -8.66
C SER A 227 32.00 -5.50 -7.85
N ALA A 228 31.71 -5.45 -6.55
CA ALA A 228 31.72 -6.59 -5.65
C ALA A 228 30.28 -7.03 -5.29
N LEU A 229 30.14 -8.18 -4.61
CA LEU A 229 28.83 -8.69 -4.14
C LEU A 229 28.18 -7.77 -3.09
N ARG A 230 28.99 -7.05 -2.34
CA ARG A 230 28.54 -6.09 -1.31
C ARG A 230 29.18 -4.72 -1.52
N CYS A 231 28.47 -3.66 -1.18
CA CYS A 231 28.96 -2.30 -1.36
C CYS A 231 30.19 -1.98 -0.48
N LEU A 232 30.27 -2.57 0.72
CA LEU A 232 31.41 -2.37 1.62
C LEU A 232 32.74 -2.94 1.08
N ASP A 233 32.67 -3.94 0.18
CA ASP A 233 33.83 -4.59 -0.41
C ASP A 233 34.11 -4.09 -1.83
N CYS A 234 33.36 -3.10 -2.30
CA CYS A 234 33.36 -2.66 -3.70
C CYS A 234 34.39 -1.57 -3.95
N SER A 235 35.32 -1.79 -4.88
CA SER A 235 36.39 -0.83 -5.21
C SER A 235 35.91 0.45 -5.88
N ILE A 236 34.70 0.42 -6.47
CA ILE A 236 34.06 1.56 -7.14
C ILE A 236 32.90 2.16 -6.31
N GLU A 237 32.83 1.84 -5.02
CA GLU A 237 31.71 2.25 -4.15
C GLU A 237 31.50 3.76 -4.15
N GLY A 238 32.56 4.55 -4.05
CA GLY A 238 32.51 6.01 -3.95
C GLY A 238 31.95 6.72 -5.20
N GLU A 239 31.97 6.07 -6.37
CA GLU A 239 31.44 6.60 -7.63
C GLU A 239 30.09 5.99 -8.01
N CYS A 240 29.65 4.97 -7.26
CA CYS A 240 28.46 4.21 -7.59
C CYS A 240 27.18 4.96 -7.18
N ARG A 241 26.32 5.33 -8.16
CA ARG A 241 25.00 5.96 -7.90
C ARG A 241 24.09 5.12 -7.01
N PHE A 242 24.29 3.81 -6.97
CA PHE A 242 23.45 2.86 -6.22
C PHE A 242 24.13 2.35 -4.94
N SER A 243 25.14 3.07 -4.45
CA SER A 243 25.87 2.66 -3.24
C SER A 243 24.95 2.55 -2.04
N ALA A 244 24.99 1.38 -1.37
CA ALA A 244 24.31 1.19 -0.09
C ALA A 244 24.96 2.03 1.03
N VAL A 245 26.28 2.24 0.97
CA VAL A 245 26.99 3.10 1.93
C VAL A 245 26.54 4.54 1.78
N ASP A 246 26.39 5.02 0.54
CA ASP A 246 25.87 6.37 0.30
C ASP A 246 24.46 6.53 0.82
N LEU A 247 23.55 5.58 0.46
CA LEU A 247 22.15 5.64 0.82
C LEU A 247 21.94 5.60 2.34
N TYR A 248 22.53 4.63 3.03
CA TYR A 248 22.22 4.36 4.44
C TYR A 248 23.16 5.03 5.44
N ILE A 249 24.43 5.25 5.08
CA ILE A 249 25.42 5.83 6.01
C ILE A 249 25.58 7.34 5.76
N ARG A 250 25.86 7.78 4.52
CA ARG A 250 26.12 9.19 4.22
C ARG A 250 24.85 10.03 4.20
N ARG A 251 23.82 9.60 3.46
CA ARG A 251 22.54 10.32 3.36
C ARG A 251 21.55 9.98 4.47
N LYS A 252 21.74 8.87 5.19
CA LYS A 252 20.88 8.39 6.28
C LYS A 252 19.41 8.25 5.86
N GLU A 253 19.17 7.84 4.61
CA GLU A 253 17.83 7.61 4.06
C GLU A 253 17.37 6.16 4.26
N TRP A 254 16.05 5.93 4.27
CA TRP A 254 15.42 4.59 4.36
C TRP A 254 15.80 3.76 5.60
N LEU A 255 16.16 4.42 6.69
CA LEU A 255 16.63 3.77 7.93
C LEU A 255 15.51 3.39 8.91
N ARG A 256 14.27 3.27 8.47
CA ARG A 256 13.11 3.02 9.36
C ARG A 256 13.26 1.76 10.22
N HIS A 257 14.03 0.79 9.73
CA HIS A 257 14.26 -0.51 10.40
C HIS A 257 15.64 -0.59 11.09
N PHE A 258 16.39 0.50 11.13
CA PHE A 258 17.74 0.56 11.68
C PHE A 258 17.83 1.62 12.78
N ASP A 259 18.71 1.41 13.76
CA ASP A 259 19.11 2.48 14.65
C ASP A 259 19.88 3.56 13.87
N ARG A 260 19.27 4.73 13.74
CA ARG A 260 19.81 5.83 12.92
C ARG A 260 20.99 6.54 13.56
N THR A 261 21.23 6.33 14.84
CA THR A 261 22.25 7.04 15.62
C THR A 261 23.56 6.29 15.73
N ASP A 262 23.52 4.96 15.61
CA ASP A 262 24.71 4.10 15.74
C ASP A 262 25.27 3.72 14.36
N GLU A 263 26.36 4.38 13.95
CA GLU A 263 27.04 4.07 12.69
C GLU A 263 27.69 2.68 12.71
N VAL A 264 28.18 2.19 13.83
CA VAL A 264 28.77 0.86 13.95
C VAL A 264 27.70 -0.19 13.65
N TYR A 265 26.53 -0.01 14.24
CA TYR A 265 25.36 -0.86 13.95
C TYR A 265 24.98 -0.82 12.47
N LEU A 266 24.94 0.37 11.85
CA LEU A 266 24.62 0.49 10.42
C LEU A 266 25.64 -0.23 9.53
N TYR A 267 26.93 -0.10 9.81
CA TYR A 267 27.97 -0.84 9.06
C TYR A 267 27.81 -2.34 9.22
N GLU A 268 27.49 -2.83 10.42
CA GLU A 268 27.25 -4.27 10.65
C GLU A 268 26.00 -4.74 9.87
N GLN A 269 24.93 -3.94 9.85
CA GLN A 269 23.76 -4.23 9.01
C GLN A 269 24.12 -4.31 7.53
N LEU A 270 24.98 -3.43 7.02
CA LEU A 270 25.43 -3.51 5.64
C LEU A 270 26.36 -4.70 5.37
N ARG A 271 27.01 -5.27 6.38
CA ARG A 271 27.81 -6.50 6.24
C ARG A 271 26.93 -7.75 6.17
N THR A 272 25.89 -7.84 6.98
CA THR A 272 25.13 -9.07 7.24
C THR A 272 23.78 -9.10 6.54
N SER A 273 23.04 -7.97 6.49
CA SER A 273 21.69 -7.92 5.94
C SER A 273 21.66 -7.84 4.41
N PRO A 274 20.51 -8.08 3.78
CA PRO A 274 20.33 -7.90 2.33
C PRO A 274 20.62 -6.48 1.84
N TYR A 275 20.47 -5.47 2.69
CA TYR A 275 20.57 -4.05 2.31
C TYR A 275 21.99 -3.60 1.92
N GLY A 276 23.02 -4.33 2.32
CA GLY A 276 24.39 -4.07 1.89
C GLY A 276 24.80 -4.71 0.55
N ARG A 277 23.92 -5.52 -0.07
CA ARG A 277 24.20 -6.17 -1.37
C ARG A 277 24.32 -5.16 -2.50
N CYS A 278 25.15 -5.48 -3.48
CA CYS A 278 25.21 -4.73 -4.73
C CYS A 278 23.92 -4.96 -5.54
N VAL A 279 23.31 -3.89 -6.05
CA VAL A 279 22.05 -3.98 -6.82
C VAL A 279 22.16 -4.81 -8.10
N PHE A 280 23.36 -4.98 -8.64
CA PHE A 280 23.61 -5.79 -9.83
C PHE A 280 23.87 -7.28 -9.52
N HIS A 281 24.07 -7.61 -8.24
CA HIS A 281 24.34 -8.96 -7.78
C HIS A 281 23.28 -9.47 -6.81
N CYS A 282 22.12 -8.81 -6.74
CA CYS A 282 20.96 -9.32 -6.03
C CYS A 282 20.29 -10.42 -6.84
N ASP A 283 19.45 -11.18 -6.14
CA ASP A 283 18.62 -12.27 -6.67
C ASP A 283 17.19 -11.80 -7.00
N ASN A 284 17.01 -10.49 -7.21
CA ASN A 284 15.73 -9.90 -7.56
C ASN A 284 15.25 -10.37 -8.94
N ASP A 285 13.95 -10.65 -9.04
CA ASP A 285 13.27 -11.07 -10.26
C ASP A 285 12.07 -10.19 -10.64
N VAL A 286 11.66 -9.28 -9.77
CA VAL A 286 10.60 -8.30 -10.08
C VAL A 286 11.04 -7.34 -11.17
N VAL A 287 10.09 -6.86 -11.97
CA VAL A 287 10.35 -5.87 -13.03
C VAL A 287 10.90 -4.58 -12.45
N ASP A 288 11.75 -3.88 -13.21
CA ASP A 288 12.25 -2.55 -12.84
C ASP A 288 11.64 -1.40 -13.67
N HIS A 289 10.66 -1.68 -14.50
CA HIS A 289 9.77 -0.73 -15.18
C HIS A 289 8.57 -1.47 -15.77
N GLN A 290 7.39 -0.83 -15.83
CA GLN A 290 6.19 -1.42 -16.44
C GLN A 290 5.23 -0.34 -16.92
N ASN A 291 4.61 -0.57 -18.09
CA ASN A 291 3.58 0.29 -18.66
C ASN A 291 2.34 -0.52 -18.98
N LEU A 292 1.17 0.06 -18.73
CA LEU A 292 -0.13 -0.52 -19.06
C LEU A 292 -0.92 0.42 -19.97
N ILE A 293 -1.63 -0.17 -20.91
CA ILE A 293 -2.70 0.48 -21.67
C ILE A 293 -3.99 -0.31 -21.44
N MET A 294 -5.03 0.36 -20.96
CA MET A 294 -6.31 -0.25 -20.64
C MET A 294 -7.46 0.44 -21.37
N GLU A 295 -8.49 -0.33 -21.73
CA GLU A 295 -9.80 0.16 -22.10
C GLU A 295 -10.80 -0.29 -21.03
N MET A 296 -11.42 0.67 -20.36
CA MET A 296 -12.45 0.41 -19.35
C MET A 296 -13.77 0.02 -20.05
N SER A 297 -14.67 -0.63 -19.35
CA SER A 297 -15.92 -1.16 -19.93
C SER A 297 -16.85 -0.10 -20.49
N LYS A 298 -16.84 1.12 -19.92
CA LYS A 298 -17.59 2.29 -20.40
C LYS A 298 -16.86 3.08 -21.51
N GLY A 299 -15.68 2.62 -21.93
CA GLY A 299 -14.92 3.16 -23.05
C GLY A 299 -13.80 4.14 -22.70
N THR A 300 -13.65 4.51 -21.44
CA THR A 300 -12.50 5.32 -20.98
C THR A 300 -11.20 4.58 -21.25
N ARG A 301 -10.20 5.25 -21.82
CA ARG A 301 -8.86 4.71 -22.00
C ARG A 301 -7.94 5.18 -20.90
N VAL A 302 -7.05 4.28 -20.46
CA VAL A 302 -6.09 4.56 -19.40
C VAL A 302 -4.70 4.17 -19.83
N THR A 303 -3.75 5.08 -19.64
CA THR A 303 -2.31 4.78 -19.67
C THR A 303 -1.80 4.84 -18.25
N PHE A 304 -1.11 3.80 -17.81
CA PHE A 304 -0.48 3.76 -16.50
C PHE A 304 0.99 3.39 -16.63
N THR A 305 1.86 4.21 -16.01
CA THR A 305 3.32 4.04 -16.04
C THR A 305 3.86 3.84 -14.65
N ILE A 306 4.62 2.78 -14.45
CA ILE A 306 5.45 2.53 -13.26
C ILE A 306 6.87 2.90 -13.63
N ASP A 307 7.40 3.95 -12.98
CA ASP A 307 8.66 4.59 -13.39
C ASP A 307 9.60 4.76 -12.19
N PRO A 308 10.50 3.79 -11.95
CA PRO A 308 11.45 3.87 -10.83
C PRO A 308 12.70 4.70 -11.15
N PHE A 309 13.07 4.88 -12.44
CA PHE A 309 14.25 5.63 -12.84
C PHE A 309 14.00 7.14 -12.91
N THR A 310 13.56 7.70 -11.80
CA THR A 310 13.23 9.11 -11.64
C THR A 310 13.60 9.59 -10.24
N ASP A 311 13.78 10.89 -10.08
CA ASP A 311 13.89 11.55 -8.78
C ASP A 311 12.52 12.03 -8.25
N ASP A 312 11.50 12.04 -9.11
CA ASP A 312 10.13 12.32 -8.69
C ASP A 312 9.65 11.30 -7.65
N ARG A 313 8.86 11.76 -6.71
CA ARG A 313 8.29 10.93 -5.63
C ARG A 313 6.78 11.02 -5.51
N GLU A 314 6.15 11.95 -6.24
CA GLU A 314 4.71 12.22 -6.18
C GLU A 314 4.02 11.71 -7.45
N ARG A 315 2.94 10.96 -7.26
CA ARG A 315 2.11 10.48 -8.38
C ARG A 315 1.53 11.64 -9.16
N THR A 316 1.37 11.43 -10.47
CA THR A 316 0.69 12.40 -11.32
C THR A 316 -0.52 11.75 -11.99
N THR A 317 -1.61 12.52 -12.05
CA THR A 317 -2.88 12.06 -12.64
C THR A 317 -3.42 13.14 -13.57
N HIS A 318 -3.73 12.77 -14.81
CA HIS A 318 -4.39 13.63 -15.78
C HIS A 318 -5.68 12.95 -16.27
N ILE A 319 -6.83 13.51 -15.93
CA ILE A 319 -8.17 13.00 -16.25
C ILE A 319 -8.78 13.93 -17.28
N MET A 320 -9.15 13.40 -18.43
CA MET A 320 -9.69 14.15 -19.57
C MET A 320 -11.11 13.68 -19.86
N GLY A 321 -12.05 14.60 -19.81
CA GLY A 321 -13.46 14.36 -20.14
C GLY A 321 -13.95 15.26 -21.28
N THR A 322 -15.23 15.12 -21.63
CA THR A 322 -15.85 15.89 -22.72
C THR A 322 -16.18 17.34 -22.34
N ALA A 323 -16.27 17.64 -21.04
CA ALA A 323 -16.64 18.98 -20.54
C ALA A 323 -15.49 19.67 -19.79
N GLY A 324 -14.44 18.96 -19.43
CA GLY A 324 -13.32 19.50 -18.69
C GLY A 324 -12.19 18.49 -18.48
N GLU A 325 -11.11 18.96 -17.89
CA GLU A 325 -9.99 18.12 -17.49
C GLU A 325 -9.47 18.47 -16.09
N ILE A 326 -8.90 17.48 -15.42
CA ILE A 326 -8.15 17.66 -14.17
C ILE A 326 -6.73 17.15 -14.39
N LYS A 327 -5.73 17.97 -14.03
CA LYS A 327 -4.33 17.61 -14.10
C LYS A 327 -3.63 17.99 -12.81
N GLY A 328 -3.00 17.02 -12.15
CA GLY A 328 -2.31 17.27 -10.89
C GLY A 328 -1.60 16.08 -10.31
N ALA A 329 -1.38 16.16 -9.01
CA ALA A 329 -0.63 15.23 -8.21
C ALA A 329 -1.44 14.78 -6.97
N GLU A 330 -0.78 14.11 -6.03
CA GLU A 330 -1.42 13.61 -4.79
C GLU A 330 -1.87 14.75 -3.86
N SER A 331 -1.20 15.91 -3.94
CA SER A 331 -1.41 17.04 -3.06
C SER A 331 -2.22 18.18 -3.68
N HIS A 332 -2.22 18.29 -5.00
CA HIS A 332 -2.83 19.42 -5.69
C HIS A 332 -3.24 19.08 -7.13
N PHE A 333 -4.14 19.88 -7.70
CA PHE A 333 -4.49 19.77 -9.11
C PHE A 333 -5.05 21.07 -9.67
N VAL A 334 -5.09 21.16 -11.01
CA VAL A 334 -5.83 22.18 -11.75
C VAL A 334 -7.02 21.53 -12.42
N HIS A 335 -8.22 22.09 -12.22
CA HIS A 335 -9.42 21.76 -12.98
C HIS A 335 -9.65 22.83 -14.04
N ILE A 336 -9.87 22.42 -15.28
CA ILE A 336 -10.17 23.30 -16.42
C ILE A 336 -11.55 22.94 -16.94
N ASP A 337 -12.49 23.89 -16.85
CA ASP A 337 -13.81 23.78 -17.46
C ASP A 337 -13.75 24.25 -18.92
N PHE A 338 -14.12 23.39 -19.87
CA PHE A 338 -13.98 23.70 -21.30
C PHE A 338 -15.00 24.72 -21.81
N LYS A 339 -16.16 24.87 -21.15
CA LYS A 339 -17.19 25.80 -21.57
C LYS A 339 -16.84 27.26 -21.20
N SER A 340 -16.38 27.47 -19.98
CA SER A 340 -16.00 28.79 -19.48
C SER A 340 -14.56 29.17 -19.74
N GLY A 341 -13.67 28.14 -19.95
CA GLY A 341 -12.23 28.30 -19.96
C GLY A 341 -11.64 28.61 -18.59
N CYS A 342 -12.41 28.50 -17.52
CA CYS A 342 -11.97 28.74 -16.16
C CYS A 342 -10.97 27.67 -15.75
N LYS A 343 -9.89 28.11 -15.06
CA LYS A 343 -8.87 27.25 -14.45
C LYS A 343 -8.90 27.47 -12.96
N GLU A 344 -9.25 26.44 -12.23
CA GLU A 344 -9.27 26.41 -10.77
C GLU A 344 -8.09 25.60 -10.25
N TYR A 345 -7.24 26.22 -9.43
CA TYR A 345 -6.17 25.54 -8.71
C TYR A 345 -6.65 25.12 -7.33
N VAL A 346 -6.51 23.83 -7.04
CA VAL A 346 -6.92 23.21 -5.76
C VAL A 346 -5.67 22.63 -5.10
N ASP A 347 -5.40 23.01 -3.86
CA ASP A 347 -4.17 22.66 -3.15
C ASP A 347 -4.47 22.14 -1.74
N PHE A 348 -4.01 20.92 -1.47
CA PHE A 348 -4.06 20.24 -0.20
C PHE A 348 -2.66 19.99 0.40
N SER A 349 -1.60 20.56 -0.17
CA SER A 349 -0.21 20.36 0.29
C SER A 349 -0.01 20.76 1.75
N HIS A 350 -0.81 21.73 2.24
CA HIS A 350 -0.81 22.17 3.64
C HIS A 350 -1.26 21.09 4.64
N LEU A 351 -1.94 20.03 4.18
CA LEU A 351 -2.33 18.87 5.00
C LEU A 351 -1.21 17.83 5.12
N GLY A 352 -0.20 17.93 4.25
CA GLY A 352 1.00 17.11 4.29
C GLY A 352 2.11 17.79 5.09
N GLY A 353 2.33 17.41 6.35
CA GLY A 353 3.52 17.81 7.12
C GLY A 353 4.62 16.74 7.02
N PRO A 354 5.84 17.05 7.49
CA PRO A 354 6.96 16.07 7.51
C PRO A 354 6.62 14.77 8.26
N ASP A 355 5.68 14.84 9.20
CA ASP A 355 5.21 13.74 10.03
C ASP A 355 3.85 13.16 9.58
N SER A 356 3.13 13.81 8.66
CA SER A 356 1.84 13.33 8.15
C SER A 356 2.05 12.41 6.96
N TYR A 357 2.34 11.16 7.25
CA TYR A 357 2.33 10.10 6.24
C TYR A 357 0.94 10.05 5.56
N HIS A 358 0.89 9.95 4.23
CA HIS A 358 -0.35 9.86 3.46
C HIS A 358 -1.37 11.00 3.73
N TYR A 359 -0.90 12.23 4.01
CA TYR A 359 -1.79 13.39 4.26
C TYR A 359 -2.84 13.14 5.37
N GLY A 360 -2.50 12.33 6.37
CA GLY A 360 -3.40 11.93 7.46
C GLY A 360 -4.46 10.89 7.09
N SER A 361 -4.44 10.37 5.87
CA SER A 361 -5.48 9.48 5.35
C SER A 361 -5.51 8.10 6.00
N ASP A 362 -4.45 7.69 6.69
CA ASP A 362 -4.45 6.49 7.54
C ASP A 362 -5.48 6.61 8.68
N HIS A 363 -5.75 7.82 9.17
CA HIS A 363 -6.79 8.09 10.16
C HIS A 363 -8.19 7.88 9.56
N PHE A 364 -8.44 8.43 8.36
CA PHE A 364 -9.73 8.32 7.69
C PHE A 364 -10.10 6.88 7.35
N ILE A 365 -9.14 6.03 7.00
CA ILE A 365 -9.44 4.63 6.70
C ILE A 365 -9.85 3.85 7.95
N VAL A 366 -9.21 4.11 9.10
CA VAL A 366 -9.61 3.52 10.39
C VAL A 366 -10.98 4.02 10.82
N GLU A 367 -11.23 5.34 10.71
CA GLU A 367 -12.54 5.92 11.02
C GLU A 367 -13.64 5.31 10.17
N ASP A 368 -13.44 5.19 8.85
CA ASP A 368 -14.42 4.60 7.94
C ASP A 368 -14.67 3.12 8.25
N PHE A 369 -13.62 2.38 8.66
CA PHE A 369 -13.77 1.00 9.10
C PHE A 369 -14.65 0.88 10.34
N ILE A 370 -14.39 1.66 11.38
CA ILE A 370 -15.16 1.64 12.63
C ILE A 370 -16.60 2.08 12.36
N ALA A 371 -16.80 3.19 11.65
CA ALA A 371 -18.14 3.66 11.27
C ALA A 371 -18.89 2.65 10.39
N SER A 372 -18.19 1.89 9.54
CA SER A 372 -18.83 0.84 8.73
C SER A 372 -19.43 -0.29 9.57
N ILE A 373 -18.82 -0.59 10.71
CA ILE A 373 -19.33 -1.60 11.68
C ILE A 373 -20.51 -1.02 12.46
N GLU A 374 -20.36 0.22 12.98
CA GLU A 374 -21.39 0.86 13.79
C GLU A 374 -22.68 1.14 13.02
N ASP A 375 -22.55 1.60 11.76
CA ASP A 375 -23.66 2.01 10.90
C ASP A 375 -24.16 0.88 9.98
N ASP A 376 -23.54 -0.29 10.04
CA ASP A 376 -23.79 -1.45 9.15
C ASP A 376 -23.77 -1.07 7.64
N ARG A 377 -22.80 -0.28 7.22
CA ARG A 377 -22.63 0.19 5.85
C ARG A 377 -21.31 -0.28 5.23
N PRO A 378 -21.17 -0.31 3.89
CA PRO A 378 -19.88 -0.56 3.27
C PRO A 378 -18.90 0.60 3.53
N MET A 379 -17.60 0.28 3.56
CA MET A 379 -16.52 1.27 3.54
C MET A 379 -16.37 1.91 2.15
N THR A 380 -15.73 3.07 2.09
CA THR A 380 -15.23 3.65 0.82
C THR A 380 -14.28 2.70 0.10
N ALA A 381 -13.41 2.02 0.84
CA ALA A 381 -12.49 0.99 0.34
C ALA A 381 -12.96 -0.41 0.77
N ASP A 382 -14.25 -0.75 0.50
CA ASP A 382 -14.77 -2.09 0.77
C ASP A 382 -14.15 -3.13 -0.17
N LEU A 383 -14.05 -4.37 0.31
CA LEU A 383 -13.38 -5.46 -0.39
C LEU A 383 -13.92 -5.69 -1.81
N ALA A 384 -15.24 -5.73 -2.00
CA ALA A 384 -15.85 -6.01 -3.29
C ALA A 384 -15.47 -4.95 -4.34
N SER A 385 -15.41 -3.68 -3.94
CA SER A 385 -15.00 -2.58 -4.82
C SER A 385 -13.48 -2.53 -5.07
N CYS A 386 -12.67 -3.16 -4.21
CA CYS A 386 -11.21 -3.17 -4.33
C CYS A 386 -10.66 -4.34 -5.16
N ILE A 387 -11.42 -5.41 -5.37
CA ILE A 387 -10.97 -6.62 -6.09
C ILE A 387 -10.57 -6.32 -7.54
N GLU A 388 -11.21 -5.34 -8.19
CA GLU A 388 -10.87 -5.01 -9.59
C GLU A 388 -9.41 -4.58 -9.76
N SER A 389 -8.82 -3.89 -8.79
CA SER A 389 -7.39 -3.54 -8.81
C SER A 389 -6.50 -4.78 -8.90
N HIS A 390 -6.83 -5.82 -8.15
CA HIS A 390 -6.11 -7.10 -8.15
C HIS A 390 -6.34 -7.87 -9.45
N ARG A 391 -7.58 -7.87 -9.95
CA ARG A 391 -7.90 -8.46 -11.26
C ARG A 391 -7.09 -7.83 -12.39
N ILE A 392 -6.95 -6.50 -12.39
CA ILE A 392 -6.11 -5.77 -13.33
C ILE A 392 -4.64 -6.15 -13.14
N ALA A 393 -4.13 -6.19 -11.90
CA ALA A 393 -2.74 -6.49 -11.61
C ALA A 393 -2.36 -7.91 -12.08
N PHE A 394 -3.16 -8.92 -11.79
CA PHE A 394 -2.91 -10.31 -12.24
C PHE A 394 -2.96 -10.43 -13.77
N ARG A 395 -3.95 -9.83 -14.42
CA ARG A 395 -4.03 -9.83 -15.89
C ARG A 395 -2.85 -9.11 -16.53
N ALA A 396 -2.37 -8.02 -15.92
CA ALA A 396 -1.22 -7.28 -16.41
C ALA A 396 0.08 -8.09 -16.27
N GLU A 397 0.20 -8.85 -15.19
CA GLU A 397 1.34 -9.72 -14.96
C GLU A 397 1.36 -10.91 -15.94
N ASP A 398 0.22 -11.55 -16.16
CA ASP A 398 0.10 -12.62 -17.15
C ASP A 398 0.39 -12.10 -18.56
N GLY A 399 -0.18 -10.93 -18.92
CA GLY A 399 0.00 -10.35 -20.24
C GLY A 399 1.43 -9.93 -20.58
N ARG A 400 2.25 -9.53 -19.58
CA ARG A 400 3.66 -9.20 -19.83
C ARG A 400 4.57 -10.43 -19.96
N LYS A 401 4.15 -11.59 -19.46
CA LYS A 401 4.91 -12.86 -19.53
C LYS A 401 4.65 -13.63 -20.81
N MET A 402 3.60 -13.27 -21.55
CA MET A 402 3.30 -13.81 -22.89
C MET A 402 4.11 -13.12 -23.98
#